data_631b89858e4c7858c260632ecc0ca559
#
_entry.id   631b89858e4c7858c260632ecc0ca559
#
_cell.length_a   1.000
_cell.length_b   1.000
_cell.length_c   1.000
_cell.angle_alpha   90.00
_cell.angle_beta   90.00
_cell.angle_gamma   90.00
#
_symmetry.space_group_name_H-M   'P 1'
#
loop_
_entity.id
_entity.type
_entity.pdbx_description
1 polymer ?
#
loop_
_entity_poly.entity_id
_entity_poly.type
_entity_poly.pdbx_seq_one_letter_code
_entity_poly.pdbx_strand_id
1 'polypeptide(L)'
;MISHEQLEEFICQYPVYQYVFFSPKDIEFSHRVRWICQNECERYDTTWACPPGVGTVEECQEKCLSYEECFLFSTIASVSDVVNMKETLATRGEHEEITASIEKFVRSQGTDCMALSTESCDICEHCAYPDAPCRFPERMHPCLESHGIIVSELAEKFSMDFTLSPTEILWFSLIFLK
;
A
#
# COMPACT_ATOMS: atom_id res chain seq x y z
N MET A 1 -7.59 13.28 -15.26
CA MET A 1 -7.76 12.22 -14.25
C MET A 1 -8.54 11.07 -14.88
N ILE A 2 -8.15 9.81 -14.62
CA ILE A 2 -8.90 8.62 -15.04
C ILE A 2 -10.31 8.66 -14.41
N SER A 3 -11.34 8.17 -15.13
CA SER A 3 -12.67 8.03 -14.54
C SER A 3 -12.78 6.77 -13.66
N HIS A 4 -13.68 6.79 -12.66
CA HIS A 4 -13.96 5.60 -11.85
C HIS A 4 -14.39 4.42 -12.73
N GLU A 5 -15.26 4.66 -13.71
CA GLU A 5 -15.76 3.62 -14.64
C GLU A 5 -14.60 2.93 -15.39
N GLN A 6 -13.62 3.69 -15.88
CA GLN A 6 -12.44 3.12 -16.55
C GLN A 6 -11.59 2.27 -15.61
N LEU A 7 -11.42 2.72 -14.36
CA LEU A 7 -10.64 1.98 -13.37
C LEU A 7 -11.39 0.74 -12.89
N GLU A 8 -12.69 0.85 -12.65
CA GLU A 8 -13.57 -0.27 -12.29
C GLU A 8 -13.60 -1.35 -13.38
N GLU A 9 -13.73 -0.96 -14.65
CA GLU A 9 -13.65 -1.89 -15.77
C GLU A 9 -12.29 -2.59 -15.83
N PHE A 10 -11.19 -1.85 -15.60
CA PHE A 10 -9.84 -2.42 -15.62
C PHE A 10 -9.63 -3.44 -14.50
N ILE A 11 -10.07 -3.14 -13.28
CA ILE A 11 -9.86 -4.03 -12.12
C ILE A 11 -10.72 -5.30 -12.16
N CYS A 12 -11.79 -5.35 -12.96
CA CYS A 12 -12.64 -6.55 -13.11
C CYS A 12 -11.87 -7.80 -13.59
N GLN A 13 -10.68 -7.63 -14.18
CA GLN A 13 -9.83 -8.76 -14.60
C GLN A 13 -8.97 -9.33 -13.48
N TYR A 14 -8.94 -8.70 -12.30
CA TYR A 14 -8.15 -9.11 -11.14
C TYR A 14 -9.05 -9.57 -9.99
N PRO A 15 -8.55 -10.40 -9.07
CA PRO A 15 -9.29 -10.84 -7.89
C PRO A 15 -9.36 -9.73 -6.82
N VAL A 16 -9.79 -8.53 -7.20
CA VAL A 16 -10.06 -7.45 -6.25
C VAL A 16 -11.31 -7.82 -5.46
N TYR A 17 -11.18 -7.86 -4.14
CA TYR A 17 -12.25 -8.27 -3.23
C TYR A 17 -13.19 -7.11 -2.90
N GLN A 18 -12.62 -5.99 -2.45
CA GLN A 18 -13.37 -4.77 -2.14
C GLN A 18 -12.56 -3.56 -2.59
N TYR A 19 -13.23 -2.46 -2.89
CA TYR A 19 -12.58 -1.18 -3.18
C TYR A 19 -13.49 0.00 -2.83
N VAL A 20 -12.87 1.18 -2.68
CA VAL A 20 -13.55 2.45 -2.42
C VAL A 20 -12.75 3.62 -2.98
N PHE A 21 -13.44 4.65 -3.47
CA PHE A 21 -12.88 5.97 -3.81
C PHE A 21 -13.23 6.97 -2.71
N PHE A 22 -12.25 7.80 -2.32
CA PHE A 22 -12.45 8.81 -1.28
C PHE A 22 -11.40 9.93 -1.37
N SER A 23 -11.59 11.00 -0.60
CA SER A 23 -10.64 12.11 -0.57
C SER A 23 -9.43 11.81 0.32
N PRO A 24 -8.18 12.17 -0.08
CA PRO A 24 -7.02 12.08 0.80
C PRO A 24 -7.20 12.76 2.16
N LYS A 25 -8.09 13.75 2.24
CA LYS A 25 -8.43 14.45 3.48
C LYS A 25 -9.17 13.58 4.50
N ASP A 26 -9.69 12.44 4.07
CA ASP A 26 -10.34 11.47 4.93
C ASP A 26 -9.37 10.53 5.64
N ILE A 27 -8.08 10.58 5.29
CA ILE A 27 -7.04 9.77 5.91
C ILE A 27 -6.63 10.41 7.24
N GLU A 28 -6.58 9.59 8.28
CA GLU A 28 -5.98 9.95 9.57
C GLU A 28 -4.54 9.46 9.62
N PHE A 29 -3.59 10.40 9.81
CA PHE A 29 -2.17 10.08 9.93
C PHE A 29 -1.78 10.01 11.41
N SER A 30 -1.07 8.94 11.78
CA SER A 30 -0.77 8.62 13.17
C SER A 30 0.72 8.42 13.42
N HIS A 31 1.27 9.19 14.36
CA HIS A 31 2.61 8.96 14.90
C HIS A 31 2.74 7.62 15.65
N ARG A 32 1.62 7.07 16.13
CA ARG A 32 1.60 5.77 16.80
C ARG A 32 2.10 4.65 15.89
N VAL A 33 1.68 4.65 14.62
CA VAL A 33 2.16 3.67 13.63
C VAL A 33 3.66 3.81 13.41
N ARG A 34 4.15 5.04 13.28
CA ARG A 34 5.57 5.31 13.13
C ARG A 34 6.38 4.82 14.33
N TRP A 35 5.82 4.97 15.53
CA TRP A 35 6.44 4.45 16.75
C TRP A 35 6.55 2.92 16.72
N ILE A 36 5.50 2.20 16.25
CA ILE A 36 5.52 0.74 16.06
C ILE A 36 6.60 0.36 15.05
N CYS A 37 6.65 1.03 13.88
CA CYS A 37 7.71 0.79 12.90
C CYS A 37 9.11 0.92 13.53
N GLN A 38 9.33 1.95 14.35
CA GLN A 38 10.64 2.23 14.94
C GLN A 38 11.05 1.21 16.00
N ASN A 39 10.11 0.69 16.78
CA ASN A 39 10.42 -0.10 17.97
C ASN A 39 10.20 -1.61 17.80
N GLU A 40 9.36 -2.01 16.83
CA GLU A 40 8.90 -3.40 16.71
C GLU A 40 9.14 -4.00 15.32
N CYS A 41 9.42 -3.19 14.29
CA CYS A 41 9.56 -3.68 12.92
C CYS A 41 11.04 -3.89 12.55
N GLU A 42 11.40 -5.11 12.16
CA GLU A 42 12.77 -5.46 11.71
C GLU A 42 13.17 -4.74 10.41
N ARG A 43 12.21 -4.20 9.66
CA ARG A 43 12.46 -3.47 8.42
C ARG A 43 12.72 -1.97 8.62
N TYR A 44 12.59 -1.47 9.86
CA TYR A 44 12.92 -0.08 10.16
C TYR A 44 14.39 0.21 9.84
N ASP A 45 14.65 1.36 9.19
CA ASP A 45 16.00 1.83 8.81
C ASP A 45 16.78 0.86 7.90
N THR A 46 16.07 0.08 7.07
CA THR A 46 16.71 -0.91 6.17
C THR A 46 16.43 -0.70 4.69
N THR A 47 15.41 0.07 4.34
CA THR A 47 15.01 0.28 2.94
C THR A 47 14.48 1.69 2.69
N TRP A 48 14.48 2.13 1.42
CA TRP A 48 13.84 3.38 0.99
C TRP A 48 12.30 3.37 1.14
N ALA A 49 11.69 2.21 1.24
CA ALA A 49 10.26 2.03 1.43
C ALA A 49 9.81 2.08 2.90
N CYS A 50 10.76 2.10 3.85
CA CYS A 50 10.50 2.09 5.28
C CYS A 50 10.99 3.38 5.96
N PRO A 51 10.46 3.71 7.14
CA PRO A 51 11.02 4.79 7.93
C PRO A 51 12.48 4.50 8.37
N PRO A 52 13.35 5.51 8.45
CA PRO A 52 13.15 6.92 8.13
C PRO A 52 13.27 7.25 6.62
N GLY A 53 13.57 6.28 5.75
CA GLY A 53 13.82 6.47 4.31
C GLY A 53 12.65 7.12 3.56
N VAL A 54 11.40 6.86 3.95
CA VAL A 54 10.20 7.49 3.38
C VAL A 54 9.97 8.95 3.83
N GLY A 55 10.73 9.44 4.81
CA GLY A 55 10.55 10.76 5.43
C GLY A 55 9.77 10.73 6.74
N THR A 56 9.46 11.90 7.30
CA THR A 56 8.64 12.06 8.52
C THR A 56 7.15 11.79 8.23
N VAL A 57 6.33 11.67 9.29
CA VAL A 57 4.87 11.53 9.12
C VAL A 57 4.28 12.75 8.44
N GLU A 58 4.77 13.95 8.80
CA GLU A 58 4.32 15.22 8.22
C GLU A 58 4.66 15.31 6.72
N GLU A 59 5.87 14.93 6.33
CA GLU A 59 6.27 14.90 4.91
C GLU A 59 5.45 13.89 4.12
N CYS A 60 5.18 12.71 4.68
CA CYS A 60 4.31 11.70 4.09
C CYS A 60 2.87 12.22 3.95
N GLN A 61 2.34 12.85 5.00
CA GLN A 61 1.01 13.45 5.00
C GLN A 61 0.89 14.56 3.95
N GLU A 62 1.85 15.49 3.89
CA GLU A 62 1.87 16.56 2.90
C GLU A 62 1.86 16.00 1.47
N LYS A 63 2.67 14.98 1.22
CA LYS A 63 2.72 14.30 -0.07
C LYS A 63 1.38 13.63 -0.41
N CYS A 64 0.78 12.88 0.51
CA CYS A 64 -0.52 12.25 0.30
C CYS A 64 -1.63 13.29 0.02
N LEU A 65 -1.66 14.38 0.81
CA LEU A 65 -2.65 15.46 0.65
C LEU A 65 -2.46 16.32 -0.61
N SER A 66 -1.36 16.16 -1.34
CA SER A 66 -1.14 16.83 -2.62
C SER A 66 -1.90 16.20 -3.78
N TYR A 67 -2.50 15.03 -3.58
CA TYR A 67 -3.37 14.32 -4.53
C TYR A 67 -4.84 14.71 -4.34
N GLU A 68 -5.67 14.42 -5.32
CA GLU A 68 -7.09 14.84 -5.34
C GLU A 68 -8.02 13.75 -4.84
N GLU A 69 -7.69 12.48 -5.14
CA GLU A 69 -8.51 11.33 -4.83
C GLU A 69 -7.66 10.12 -4.42
N CYS A 70 -8.27 9.20 -3.71
CA CYS A 70 -7.71 7.93 -3.29
C CYS A 70 -8.56 6.78 -3.84
N PHE A 71 -7.89 5.72 -4.28
CA PHE A 71 -8.46 4.42 -4.60
C PHE A 71 -7.85 3.38 -3.67
N LEU A 72 -8.60 2.96 -2.63
CA LEU A 72 -8.24 1.87 -1.73
C LEU A 72 -8.87 0.59 -2.25
N PHE A 73 -8.08 -0.48 -2.34
CA PHE A 73 -8.60 -1.79 -2.70
C PHE A 73 -7.95 -2.90 -1.87
N SER A 74 -8.63 -4.02 -1.78
CA SER A 74 -8.10 -5.24 -1.17
C SER A 74 -8.18 -6.41 -2.13
N THR A 75 -7.25 -7.36 -1.98
CA THR A 75 -7.30 -8.68 -2.58
C THR A 75 -7.34 -9.73 -1.48
N ILE A 76 -7.88 -10.90 -1.80
CA ILE A 76 -8.00 -12.01 -0.87
C ILE A 76 -7.04 -13.14 -1.28
N ALA A 77 -6.37 -13.74 -0.33
CA ALA A 77 -5.57 -14.94 -0.54
C ALA A 77 -5.90 -16.01 0.51
N SER A 78 -5.88 -17.27 0.09
CA SER A 78 -6.11 -18.42 0.99
C SER A 78 -4.79 -18.96 1.53
N VAL A 79 -4.76 -19.26 2.81
CA VAL A 79 -3.63 -19.83 3.54
C VAL A 79 -4.11 -20.97 4.43
N SER A 80 -3.21 -21.83 4.90
CA SER A 80 -3.57 -22.88 5.85
C SER A 80 -3.95 -22.31 7.23
N ASP A 81 -3.26 -21.25 7.66
CA ASP A 81 -3.52 -20.48 8.88
C ASP A 81 -2.86 -19.11 8.73
N VAL A 82 -3.59 -18.02 8.97
CA VAL A 82 -3.08 -16.64 8.90
C VAL A 82 -1.94 -16.39 9.90
N VAL A 83 -1.83 -17.18 10.96
CA VAL A 83 -0.72 -17.12 11.93
C VAL A 83 0.59 -17.68 11.36
N ASN A 84 0.52 -18.49 10.30
CA ASN A 84 1.70 -18.96 9.58
C ASN A 84 2.27 -17.83 8.71
N MET A 85 3.05 -16.93 9.33
CA MET A 85 3.60 -15.74 8.67
C MET A 85 4.37 -16.05 7.38
N LYS A 86 5.07 -17.18 7.31
CA LYS A 86 5.83 -17.54 6.11
C LYS A 86 4.90 -17.82 4.92
N GLU A 87 3.82 -18.55 5.15
CA GLU A 87 2.82 -18.86 4.13
C GLU A 87 2.05 -17.59 3.75
N THR A 88 1.62 -16.82 4.75
CA THR A 88 0.91 -15.55 4.56
C THR A 88 1.73 -14.59 3.70
N LEU A 89 2.98 -14.32 4.04
CA LEU A 89 3.85 -13.43 3.27
C LEU A 89 4.15 -13.94 1.85
N ALA A 90 4.10 -15.25 1.62
CA ALA A 90 4.29 -15.82 0.28
C ALA A 90 3.16 -15.46 -0.69
N THR A 91 1.96 -15.14 -0.18
CA THR A 91 0.80 -14.72 -1.01
C THR A 91 0.86 -13.26 -1.44
N ARG A 92 1.70 -12.44 -0.81
CA ARG A 92 1.83 -11.01 -1.06
C ARG A 92 2.21 -10.67 -2.51
N GLY A 93 3.05 -11.52 -3.13
CA GLY A 93 3.59 -11.25 -4.47
C GLY A 93 2.51 -11.00 -5.52
N GLU A 94 1.43 -11.76 -5.49
CA GLU A 94 0.29 -11.60 -6.41
C GLU A 94 -0.41 -10.24 -6.21
N HIS A 95 -0.62 -9.83 -4.97
CA HIS A 95 -1.18 -8.51 -4.66
C HIS A 95 -0.29 -7.37 -5.16
N GLU A 96 1.03 -7.48 -4.99
CA GLU A 96 1.99 -6.48 -5.50
C GLU A 96 1.96 -6.37 -7.03
N GLU A 97 1.83 -7.49 -7.74
CA GLU A 97 1.70 -7.49 -9.20
C GLU A 97 0.41 -6.82 -9.65
N ILE A 98 -0.69 -7.03 -8.94
CA ILE A 98 -1.98 -6.35 -9.19
C ILE A 98 -1.83 -4.85 -8.95
N THR A 99 -1.24 -4.46 -7.82
CA THR A 99 -0.98 -3.04 -7.49
C THR A 99 -0.16 -2.35 -8.57
N ALA A 100 0.94 -2.96 -8.98
CA ALA A 100 1.80 -2.43 -10.06
C ALA A 100 1.07 -2.34 -11.41
N SER A 101 0.20 -3.31 -11.71
CA SER A 101 -0.60 -3.32 -12.94
C SER A 101 -1.63 -2.20 -12.96
N ILE A 102 -2.31 -1.95 -11.84
CA ILE A 102 -3.28 -0.86 -11.69
C ILE A 102 -2.55 0.49 -11.78
N GLU A 103 -1.44 0.67 -11.07
CA GLU A 103 -0.64 1.90 -11.14
C GLU A 103 -0.19 2.20 -12.57
N LYS A 104 0.35 1.19 -13.27
CA LYS A 104 0.77 1.31 -14.67
C LYS A 104 -0.40 1.68 -15.59
N PHE A 105 -1.57 1.09 -15.39
CA PHE A 105 -2.76 1.43 -16.15
C PHE A 105 -3.17 2.89 -15.93
N VAL A 106 -3.27 3.33 -14.67
CA VAL A 106 -3.61 4.72 -14.31
C VAL A 106 -2.65 5.71 -14.99
N ARG A 107 -1.34 5.47 -14.92
CA ARG A 107 -0.32 6.29 -15.58
C ARG A 107 -0.48 6.29 -17.11
N SER A 108 -0.84 5.16 -17.70
CA SER A 108 -1.07 5.05 -19.15
C SER A 108 -2.26 5.88 -19.65
N GLN A 109 -3.21 6.19 -18.75
CA GLN A 109 -4.36 7.06 -19.02
C GLN A 109 -4.01 8.56 -18.79
N GLY A 110 -2.74 8.90 -18.56
CA GLY A 110 -2.29 10.26 -18.35
C GLY A 110 -2.60 10.83 -16.97
N THR A 111 -2.97 9.99 -16.01
CA THR A 111 -3.20 10.38 -14.61
C THR A 111 -1.92 10.16 -13.80
N ASP A 112 -1.44 11.20 -13.11
CA ASP A 112 -0.36 11.05 -12.14
C ASP A 112 -0.87 10.31 -10.91
N CYS A 113 -0.05 9.41 -10.36
CA CYS A 113 -0.45 8.63 -9.21
C CYS A 113 0.74 8.18 -8.35
N MET A 114 0.44 7.86 -7.11
CA MET A 114 1.36 7.25 -6.15
C MET A 114 0.68 6.05 -5.51
N ALA A 115 1.35 4.90 -5.51
CA ALA A 115 0.85 3.70 -4.86
C ALA A 115 1.56 3.47 -3.52
N LEU A 116 0.76 3.18 -2.49
CA LEU A 116 1.19 2.54 -1.26
C LEU A 116 0.61 1.14 -1.23
N SER A 117 1.40 0.17 -0.82
CA SER A 117 0.96 -1.22 -0.80
C SER A 117 1.12 -1.83 0.60
N THR A 118 1.41 -3.09 0.68
CA THR A 118 1.52 -3.84 1.93
C THR A 118 2.97 -4.23 2.20
N GLU A 119 3.35 -4.30 3.46
CA GLU A 119 4.69 -4.70 3.91
C GLU A 119 5.84 -3.82 3.38
N SER A 120 7.07 -4.22 3.60
CA SER A 120 8.24 -3.52 3.08
C SER A 120 8.59 -3.97 1.66
N CYS A 121 9.33 -3.12 0.92
CA CYS A 121 9.87 -3.46 -0.39
C CYS A 121 10.89 -4.61 -0.31
N ASP A 122 10.78 -5.58 -1.23
CA ASP A 122 11.66 -6.75 -1.36
C ASP A 122 12.19 -6.96 -2.80
N ILE A 123 12.13 -5.93 -3.64
CA ILE A 123 12.60 -5.97 -5.04
C ILE A 123 14.09 -6.31 -5.13
N CYS A 124 14.90 -5.82 -4.18
CA CYS A 124 16.33 -6.06 -4.13
C CYS A 124 16.67 -7.00 -2.97
N GLU A 125 17.54 -7.99 -3.22
CA GLU A 125 18.10 -8.84 -2.17
C GLU A 125 18.75 -7.98 -1.06
N HIS A 126 19.47 -6.91 -1.46
CA HIS A 126 20.03 -5.90 -0.56
C HIS A 126 19.63 -4.52 -1.08
N CYS A 127 18.88 -3.76 -0.28
CA CYS A 127 18.52 -2.39 -0.62
C CYS A 127 19.74 -1.47 -0.72
N ALA A 128 19.68 -0.47 -1.59
CA ALA A 128 20.72 0.56 -1.70
C ALA A 128 20.68 1.59 -0.55
N TYR A 129 19.64 1.57 0.27
CA TYR A 129 19.49 2.45 1.43
C TYR A 129 20.57 2.17 2.49
N PRO A 130 21.12 3.20 3.16
CA PRO A 130 20.95 4.64 2.89
C PRO A 130 22.01 5.18 1.89
N ASP A 131 22.96 4.38 1.49
CA ASP A 131 24.23 4.81 0.85
C ASP A 131 24.07 5.27 -0.60
N ALA A 132 23.03 4.82 -1.31
CA ALA A 132 22.75 5.18 -2.69
C ALA A 132 21.23 5.25 -2.97
N PRO A 133 20.80 6.01 -4.01
CA PRO A 133 19.40 6.09 -4.40
C PRO A 133 18.77 4.72 -4.69
N CYS A 134 17.45 4.65 -4.56
CA CYS A 134 16.69 3.45 -4.93
C CYS A 134 16.99 3.08 -6.39
N ARG A 135 17.24 1.78 -6.66
CA ARG A 135 17.53 1.28 -8.02
C ARG A 135 16.29 1.18 -8.90
N PHE A 136 15.12 1.06 -8.26
CA PHE A 136 13.82 0.85 -8.93
C PHE A 136 12.74 1.75 -8.32
N PRO A 137 12.93 3.10 -8.32
CA PRO A 137 12.00 4.00 -7.64
C PRO A 137 10.57 3.95 -8.22
N GLU A 138 10.43 3.62 -9.51
CA GLU A 138 9.15 3.47 -10.21
C GLU A 138 8.42 2.15 -9.91
N ARG A 139 9.05 1.22 -9.20
CA ARG A 139 8.50 -0.08 -8.82
C ARG A 139 8.38 -0.25 -7.32
N MET A 140 8.97 0.66 -6.57
CA MET A 140 9.01 0.60 -5.12
C MET A 140 7.72 1.17 -4.53
N HIS A 141 6.93 0.30 -3.90
CA HIS A 141 5.75 0.69 -3.15
C HIS A 141 6.07 0.65 -1.65
N PRO A 142 6.06 1.81 -0.95
CA PRO A 142 6.05 1.82 0.51
C PRO A 142 4.73 1.26 1.04
N CYS A 143 4.72 0.74 2.27
CA CYS A 143 3.45 0.33 2.89
C CYS A 143 2.66 1.53 3.44
N LEU A 144 1.35 1.34 3.63
CA LEU A 144 0.48 2.36 4.19
C LEU A 144 0.98 2.80 5.58
N GLU A 145 1.37 1.86 6.41
CA GLU A 145 1.88 2.10 7.77
C GLU A 145 3.15 2.93 7.76
N SER A 146 4.02 2.77 6.77
CA SER A 146 5.23 3.58 6.64
C SER A 146 4.93 5.08 6.47
N HIS A 147 3.74 5.40 5.97
CA HIS A 147 3.23 6.77 5.81
C HIS A 147 2.38 7.23 7.01
N GLY A 148 2.30 6.45 8.08
CA GLY A 148 1.52 6.78 9.27
C GLY A 148 0.03 6.47 9.15
N ILE A 149 -0.38 5.64 8.19
CA ILE A 149 -1.79 5.26 7.95
C ILE A 149 -2.08 3.94 8.66
N ILE A 150 -3.14 3.90 9.49
CA ILE A 150 -3.60 2.68 10.14
C ILE A 150 -4.63 2.02 9.23
N VAL A 151 -4.25 0.93 8.58
CA VAL A 151 -5.08 0.26 7.55
C VAL A 151 -6.40 -0.24 8.13
N SER A 152 -6.40 -0.79 9.35
CA SER A 152 -7.63 -1.27 10.00
C SER A 152 -8.63 -0.15 10.28
N GLU A 153 -8.17 1.02 10.72
CA GLU A 153 -9.03 2.19 10.96
C GLU A 153 -9.57 2.76 9.63
N LEU A 154 -8.75 2.75 8.59
CA LEU A 154 -9.16 3.18 7.26
C LEU A 154 -10.20 2.23 6.65
N ALA A 155 -10.00 0.92 6.78
CA ALA A 155 -10.96 -0.09 6.34
C ALA A 155 -12.30 0.03 7.10
N GLU A 156 -12.26 0.18 8.42
CA GLU A 156 -13.44 0.38 9.24
C GLU A 156 -14.21 1.65 8.82
N LYS A 157 -13.53 2.76 8.61
CA LYS A 157 -14.13 4.04 8.19
C LYS A 157 -14.95 3.89 6.91
N PHE A 158 -14.49 3.07 5.97
CA PHE A 158 -15.15 2.84 4.68
C PHE A 158 -15.95 1.53 4.61
N SER A 159 -16.20 0.90 5.76
CA SER A 159 -16.97 -0.36 5.84
C SER A 159 -16.40 -1.49 4.97
N MET A 160 -15.08 -1.53 4.85
CA MET A 160 -14.35 -2.64 4.22
C MET A 160 -13.99 -3.69 5.27
N ASP A 161 -14.05 -4.95 4.88
CA ASP A 161 -13.55 -6.04 5.73
C ASP A 161 -12.02 -5.90 5.91
N PHE A 162 -11.56 -6.10 7.13
CA PHE A 162 -10.12 -6.12 7.44
C PHE A 162 -9.64 -7.53 7.82
N THR A 163 -10.54 -8.34 8.35
CA THR A 163 -10.31 -9.75 8.68
C THR A 163 -11.50 -10.57 8.21
N LEU A 164 -11.26 -11.75 7.64
CA LEU A 164 -12.32 -12.64 7.18
C LEU A 164 -12.39 -13.92 8.02
N SER A 165 -11.36 -14.76 7.95
CA SER A 165 -11.32 -16.05 8.61
C SER A 165 -9.88 -16.41 9.01
N PRO A 166 -9.69 -17.50 9.78
CA PRO A 166 -8.35 -17.98 10.10
C PRO A 166 -7.53 -18.49 8.90
N THR A 167 -8.16 -18.67 7.74
CA THR A 167 -7.54 -19.23 6.52
C THR A 167 -7.57 -18.27 5.32
N GLU A 168 -7.94 -17.00 5.55
CA GLU A 168 -8.03 -15.98 4.49
C GLU A 168 -7.37 -14.69 4.95
N ILE A 169 -6.41 -14.21 4.19
CA ILE A 169 -5.73 -12.93 4.40
C ILE A 169 -6.22 -11.90 3.40
N LEU A 170 -6.40 -10.67 3.85
CA LEU A 170 -6.65 -9.50 3.00
C LEU A 170 -5.39 -8.66 2.89
N TRP A 171 -4.97 -8.40 1.65
CA TRP A 171 -3.91 -7.46 1.33
C TRP A 171 -4.52 -6.15 0.83
N PHE A 172 -3.97 -5.02 1.27
CA PHE A 172 -4.49 -3.70 0.94
C PHE A 172 -3.46 -2.87 0.18
N SER A 173 -3.94 -2.13 -0.82
CA SER A 173 -3.17 -1.07 -1.47
C SER A 173 -4.01 0.19 -1.62
N LEU A 174 -3.34 1.33 -1.54
CA LEU A 174 -3.91 2.66 -1.67
C LEU A 174 -3.21 3.40 -2.80
N ILE A 175 -3.97 3.76 -3.84
CA ILE A 175 -3.47 4.54 -4.97
C ILE A 175 -4.03 5.95 -4.87
N PHE A 176 -3.14 6.92 -4.78
CA PHE A 176 -3.45 8.34 -4.84
C PHE A 176 -3.48 8.79 -6.29
N LEU A 177 -4.47 9.57 -6.68
CA LEU A 177 -4.75 10.02 -8.04
C LEU A 177 -4.72 11.56 -8.12
N LYS A 178 -4.17 12.10 -9.25
CA LYS A 178 -4.05 13.54 -9.47
C LYS A 178 -4.40 13.93 -10.89
#